data_7e4a1fbafb808ff6de051426da580a4f
#
_entry.id   7e4a1fbafb808ff6de051426da580a4f
#
_cell.length_a   1.000
_cell.length_b   1.000
_cell.length_c   1.000
_cell.angle_alpha   90.00
_cell.angle_beta   90.00
_cell.angle_gamma   90.00
#
_symmetry.space_group_name_H-M   'P 1'
#
loop_
_entity.id
_entity.type
_entity.pdbx_description
1 polymer ?
#
loop_
_entity_poly.entity_id
_entity_poly.type
_entity_poly.pdbx_seq_one_letter_code
_entity_poly.pdbx_strand_id
1 'polypeptide(L)'
;MKKIGYGFVLAGLALLLLNACEINKLNSAQDHFENKRYAAAIQELDAYIGKAKNGALITRSEILRGKCYHELGLMARQRENWDLAVKFLKLSNSEEADQALADVYKTLCLKALEQNKQRLALDYVNAALREIPDSPLTPEMLSRRIGFTLDVYVDHDQAWEDYKMLYDRYPNNSYELVARKQIMRIVPNKVEYARQLYSTGYYNEGLVLLFELGRYPVVNTEVNNRMISEAYLGQAESFLETQDYMEADRFFRIAMQYDPAIEAQVSRRLEDVASLYIKRGDELLARKEFDQALAFYRKSFDIIPNYTAAEKAIARLNTIKANIIRAEELNQQAEKAELGGKYSEAQSLYRQAYNLDAKAEYRNKAAQMQNMIEATNNPTEFARRIINEYRGGLLNQRIQQQKGVLLRTNNRNEIRDSGWKFLISSGQFKYEARYDLITPTETFFYVWQVNLRDRIITPLNKISENLMR
;
A
#
# COMPACT_ATOMS: atom_id res chain seq x y z
N MET A 1 -80.90 -24.37 33.62
CA MET A 1 -79.66 -24.92 33.02
C MET A 1 -79.86 -26.06 32.00
N LYS A 2 -80.96 -26.13 31.21
CA LYS A 2 -81.15 -27.18 30.20
C LYS A 2 -81.17 -26.72 28.72
N LYS A 3 -80.98 -25.41 28.43
CA LYS A 3 -81.02 -24.92 27.04
C LYS A 3 -79.58 -24.71 26.42
N ILE A 4 -78.51 -24.81 27.16
CA ILE A 4 -77.10 -24.63 26.64
C ILE A 4 -76.61 -25.96 26.03
N GLY A 5 -77.05 -27.12 26.47
CA GLY A 5 -76.57 -28.41 25.97
C GLY A 5 -77.01 -28.74 24.54
N TYR A 6 -78.22 -28.32 24.10
CA TYR A 6 -78.69 -28.58 22.76
C TYR A 6 -78.01 -27.82 21.64
N GLY A 7 -77.57 -26.62 21.94
CA GLY A 7 -76.77 -25.78 20.95
C GLY A 7 -75.39 -26.35 20.61
N PHE A 8 -74.69 -26.93 21.58
CA PHE A 8 -73.39 -27.59 21.36
C PHE A 8 -73.53 -28.96 20.60
N VAL A 9 -74.57 -29.71 20.87
CA VAL A 9 -74.79 -30.97 20.17
C VAL A 9 -75.21 -30.72 18.72
N LEU A 10 -76.05 -29.72 18.44
CA LEU A 10 -76.47 -29.35 17.09
C LEU A 10 -75.26 -28.70 16.30
N ALA A 11 -74.43 -27.91 16.94
CA ALA A 11 -73.19 -27.34 16.30
C ALA A 11 -72.18 -28.46 15.99
N GLY A 12 -72.04 -29.46 16.89
CA GLY A 12 -71.15 -30.61 16.65
C GLY A 12 -71.65 -31.51 15.51
N LEU A 13 -72.97 -31.77 15.45
CA LEU A 13 -73.59 -32.52 14.36
C LEU A 13 -73.55 -31.81 13.02
N ALA A 14 -73.67 -30.46 12.99
CA ALA A 14 -73.53 -29.65 11.79
C ALA A 14 -72.07 -29.64 11.28
N LEU A 15 -71.10 -29.59 12.18
CA LEU A 15 -69.67 -29.72 11.84
C LEU A 15 -69.34 -31.13 11.29
N LEU A 16 -69.91 -32.21 11.86
CA LEU A 16 -69.70 -33.56 11.37
C LEU A 16 -70.37 -33.78 10.00
N LEU A 17 -71.52 -33.21 9.77
CA LEU A 17 -72.22 -33.28 8.48
C LEU A 17 -71.56 -32.48 7.39
N LEU A 18 -71.01 -31.32 7.74
CA LEU A 18 -70.18 -30.50 6.83
C LEU A 18 -68.91 -31.23 6.45
N ASN A 19 -68.16 -31.80 7.39
CA ASN A 19 -66.97 -32.61 7.11
C ASN A 19 -67.30 -33.86 6.26
N ALA A 20 -68.41 -34.54 6.52
CA ALA A 20 -68.87 -35.71 5.72
C ALA A 20 -69.17 -35.31 4.26
N CYS A 21 -69.81 -34.16 4.04
CA CYS A 21 -70.10 -33.64 2.70
C CYS A 21 -68.83 -33.24 1.95
N GLU A 22 -67.88 -32.69 2.68
CA GLU A 22 -66.56 -32.33 2.14
C GLU A 22 -65.71 -33.54 1.74
N ILE A 23 -65.71 -34.59 2.55
CA ILE A 23 -65.09 -35.90 2.28
C ILE A 23 -65.70 -36.59 1.05
N ASN A 24 -67.04 -36.56 0.90
CA ASN A 24 -67.69 -37.15 -0.25
C ASN A 24 -67.30 -36.49 -1.59
N LYS A 25 -67.09 -35.16 -1.62
CA LYS A 25 -66.66 -34.51 -2.82
C LYS A 25 -65.22 -34.85 -3.18
N LEU A 26 -64.30 -34.92 -2.18
CA LEU A 26 -62.97 -35.38 -2.40
C LEU A 26 -62.92 -36.84 -2.91
N ASN A 27 -63.76 -37.71 -2.37
CA ASN A 27 -63.85 -39.08 -2.86
C ASN A 27 -64.35 -39.13 -4.31
N SER A 28 -65.38 -38.32 -4.68
CA SER A 28 -65.85 -38.20 -6.06
C SER A 28 -64.74 -37.74 -7.02
N ALA A 29 -63.95 -36.74 -6.61
CA ALA A 29 -62.80 -36.31 -7.41
C ALA A 29 -61.71 -37.38 -7.53
N GLN A 30 -61.53 -38.20 -6.45
CA GLN A 30 -60.61 -39.34 -6.48
C GLN A 30 -61.10 -40.42 -7.44
N ASP A 31 -62.45 -40.75 -7.44
CA ASP A 31 -63.04 -41.70 -8.38
C ASP A 31 -62.85 -41.19 -9.85
N HIS A 32 -63.02 -39.92 -10.09
CA HIS A 32 -62.73 -39.33 -11.39
C HIS A 32 -61.28 -39.49 -11.80
N PHE A 33 -60.34 -39.28 -10.86
CA PHE A 33 -58.91 -39.48 -11.10
C PHE A 33 -58.61 -40.93 -11.46
N GLU A 34 -59.13 -41.93 -10.67
CA GLU A 34 -58.91 -43.36 -10.91
C GLU A 34 -59.46 -43.81 -12.24
N ASN A 35 -60.57 -43.22 -12.66
CA ASN A 35 -61.21 -43.47 -13.97
C ASN A 35 -60.60 -42.64 -15.11
N LYS A 36 -59.45 -42.00 -14.92
CA LYS A 36 -58.68 -41.15 -15.88
C LYS A 36 -59.48 -39.97 -16.44
N ARG A 37 -60.52 -39.53 -15.73
CA ARG A 37 -61.35 -38.38 -16.06
C ARG A 37 -60.81 -37.12 -15.40
N TYR A 38 -59.51 -36.77 -15.69
CA TYR A 38 -58.75 -35.79 -14.96
C TYR A 38 -59.34 -34.37 -15.03
N ALA A 39 -59.91 -33.97 -16.18
CA ALA A 39 -60.58 -32.68 -16.29
C ALA A 39 -61.84 -32.56 -15.39
N ALA A 40 -62.64 -33.63 -15.25
CA ALA A 40 -63.74 -33.61 -14.34
C ALA A 40 -63.31 -33.58 -12.86
N ALA A 41 -62.25 -34.32 -12.53
CA ALA A 41 -61.68 -34.29 -11.19
C ALA A 41 -61.17 -32.85 -10.84
N ILE A 42 -60.48 -32.16 -11.73
CA ILE A 42 -60.03 -30.79 -11.52
C ILE A 42 -61.18 -29.82 -11.28
N GLN A 43 -62.27 -29.92 -12.11
CA GLN A 43 -63.44 -29.06 -11.97
C GLN A 43 -64.09 -29.21 -10.59
N GLU A 44 -64.21 -30.44 -10.08
CA GLU A 44 -64.78 -30.72 -8.74
C GLU A 44 -63.82 -30.19 -7.64
N LEU A 45 -62.48 -30.38 -7.78
CA LEU A 45 -61.48 -29.93 -6.84
C LEU A 45 -61.41 -28.41 -6.76
N ASP A 46 -61.48 -27.72 -7.89
CA ASP A 46 -61.47 -26.24 -7.93
C ASP A 46 -62.73 -25.67 -7.26
N ALA A 47 -63.90 -26.28 -7.55
CA ALA A 47 -65.17 -25.90 -6.91
C ALA A 47 -65.14 -26.16 -5.38
N TYR A 48 -64.41 -27.17 -4.94
CA TYR A 48 -64.25 -27.51 -3.54
C TYR A 48 -63.28 -26.58 -2.83
N ILE A 49 -62.04 -26.41 -3.35
CA ILE A 49 -60.99 -25.60 -2.76
C ILE A 49 -61.47 -24.17 -2.54
N GLY A 50 -62.23 -23.59 -3.48
CA GLY A 50 -62.79 -22.24 -3.37
C GLY A 50 -63.81 -22.03 -2.25
N LYS A 51 -64.36 -23.12 -1.64
CA LYS A 51 -65.39 -23.08 -0.61
C LYS A 51 -65.04 -23.76 0.70
N ALA A 52 -64.02 -24.62 0.72
CA ALA A 52 -63.62 -25.42 1.86
C ALA A 52 -63.01 -24.56 2.99
N LYS A 53 -63.20 -25.00 4.22
CA LYS A 53 -62.70 -24.39 5.45
C LYS A 53 -61.66 -25.24 6.18
N ASN A 54 -61.63 -26.54 5.86
CA ASN A 54 -60.70 -27.47 6.50
C ASN A 54 -59.40 -27.52 5.78
N GLY A 55 -58.34 -26.95 6.42
CA GLY A 55 -56.99 -26.82 5.83
C GLY A 55 -56.39 -28.15 5.41
N ALA A 56 -56.53 -29.23 6.18
CA ALA A 56 -56.03 -30.57 5.84
C ALA A 56 -56.65 -31.14 4.57
N LEU A 57 -57.94 -30.96 4.40
CA LEU A 57 -58.70 -31.43 3.22
C LEU A 57 -58.37 -30.56 2.01
N ILE A 58 -58.13 -29.22 2.19
CA ILE A 58 -57.68 -28.33 1.12
C ILE A 58 -56.32 -28.80 0.60
N THR A 59 -55.33 -29.02 1.47
CA THR A 59 -54.02 -29.52 1.08
C THR A 59 -54.10 -30.85 0.31
N ARG A 60 -54.93 -31.79 0.78
CA ARG A 60 -55.11 -33.05 0.09
C ARG A 60 -55.76 -32.88 -1.29
N SER A 61 -56.70 -31.95 -1.41
CA SER A 61 -57.34 -31.60 -2.68
C SER A 61 -56.38 -30.95 -3.66
N GLU A 62 -55.50 -30.06 -3.18
CA GLU A 62 -54.46 -29.45 -3.98
C GLU A 62 -53.46 -30.48 -4.50
N ILE A 63 -53.04 -31.43 -3.67
CA ILE A 63 -52.19 -32.55 -4.08
C ILE A 63 -52.86 -33.39 -5.18
N LEU A 64 -54.12 -33.74 -5.01
CA LEU A 64 -54.83 -34.51 -6.02
C LEU A 64 -55.04 -33.74 -7.32
N ARG A 65 -55.34 -32.44 -7.22
CA ARG A 65 -55.40 -31.54 -8.37
C ARG A 65 -54.06 -31.47 -9.12
N GLY A 66 -52.95 -31.36 -8.39
CA GLY A 66 -51.60 -31.42 -8.95
C GLY A 66 -51.39 -32.74 -9.72
N LYS A 67 -51.77 -33.91 -9.16
CA LYS A 67 -51.68 -35.19 -9.86
C LYS A 67 -52.52 -35.24 -11.13
N CYS A 68 -53.72 -34.65 -11.11
CA CYS A 68 -54.55 -34.55 -12.32
C CYS A 68 -53.88 -33.72 -13.41
N TYR A 69 -53.28 -32.55 -13.05
CA TYR A 69 -52.54 -31.74 -13.99
C TYR A 69 -51.32 -32.45 -14.54
N HIS A 70 -50.59 -33.20 -13.69
CA HIS A 70 -49.46 -34.02 -14.13
C HIS A 70 -49.87 -35.01 -15.23
N GLU A 71 -50.90 -35.78 -14.98
CA GLU A 71 -51.42 -36.77 -15.95
C GLU A 71 -51.90 -36.12 -17.28
N LEU A 72 -52.62 -34.98 -17.20
CA LEU A 72 -53.00 -34.22 -18.39
C LEU A 72 -51.78 -33.71 -19.15
N GLY A 73 -50.72 -33.29 -18.44
CA GLY A 73 -49.48 -32.89 -19.04
C GLY A 73 -48.75 -34.01 -19.76
N LEU A 74 -48.73 -35.23 -19.18
CA LEU A 74 -48.19 -36.43 -19.82
C LEU A 74 -48.97 -36.83 -21.07
N MET A 75 -50.32 -36.79 -20.98
CA MET A 75 -51.17 -37.06 -22.13
C MET A 75 -50.98 -36.06 -23.26
N ALA A 76 -50.81 -34.75 -22.93
CA ALA A 76 -50.54 -33.71 -23.91
C ALA A 76 -49.19 -33.95 -24.57
N ARG A 77 -48.15 -34.34 -23.80
CA ARG A 77 -46.83 -34.72 -24.28
C ARG A 77 -46.88 -35.89 -25.27
N GLN A 78 -47.64 -36.93 -24.92
CA GLN A 78 -47.83 -38.11 -25.80
C GLN A 78 -48.46 -37.77 -27.16
N ARG A 79 -49.33 -36.74 -27.16
CA ARG A 79 -50.01 -36.23 -28.38
C ARG A 79 -49.20 -35.15 -29.07
N GLU A 80 -47.99 -34.92 -28.66
CA GLU A 80 -47.08 -33.84 -29.12
C GLU A 80 -47.69 -32.42 -29.04
N ASN A 81 -48.69 -32.23 -28.18
CA ASN A 81 -49.23 -30.90 -27.89
C ASN A 81 -48.40 -30.24 -26.80
N TRP A 82 -47.27 -29.65 -27.21
CA TRP A 82 -46.24 -29.16 -26.30
C TRP A 82 -46.71 -27.98 -25.45
N ASP A 83 -47.52 -27.08 -26.02
CA ASP A 83 -48.04 -25.91 -25.29
C ASP A 83 -48.95 -26.33 -24.13
N LEU A 84 -49.82 -27.29 -24.39
CA LEU A 84 -50.69 -27.87 -23.34
C LEU A 84 -49.88 -28.69 -22.33
N ALA A 85 -48.87 -29.43 -22.77
CA ALA A 85 -48.01 -30.17 -21.87
C ALA A 85 -47.28 -29.23 -20.89
N VAL A 86 -46.63 -28.17 -21.38
CA VAL A 86 -46.00 -27.16 -20.53
C VAL A 86 -46.99 -26.52 -19.59
N LYS A 87 -48.17 -26.11 -20.09
CA LYS A 87 -49.24 -25.49 -19.28
C LYS A 87 -49.68 -26.37 -18.12
N PHE A 88 -50.00 -27.63 -18.40
CA PHE A 88 -50.52 -28.55 -17.37
C PHE A 88 -49.42 -28.97 -16.37
N LEU A 89 -48.21 -29.25 -16.82
CA LEU A 89 -47.10 -29.62 -15.94
C LEU A 89 -46.77 -28.50 -14.98
N LYS A 90 -46.77 -27.23 -15.42
CA LYS A 90 -46.60 -26.07 -14.53
C LYS A 90 -47.69 -25.94 -13.46
N LEU A 91 -48.91 -26.33 -13.78
CA LEU A 91 -50.02 -26.29 -12.83
C LEU A 91 -50.00 -27.43 -11.81
N SER A 92 -49.22 -28.48 -12.06
CA SER A 92 -49.10 -29.62 -11.17
C SER A 92 -48.36 -29.30 -9.86
N ASN A 93 -47.34 -28.48 -9.93
CA ASN A 93 -46.51 -28.07 -8.77
C ASN A 93 -45.99 -29.28 -7.96
N SER A 94 -45.49 -30.32 -8.64
CA SER A 94 -44.91 -31.51 -8.03
C SER A 94 -43.57 -31.85 -8.65
N GLU A 95 -42.70 -32.54 -7.90
CA GLU A 95 -41.36 -32.92 -8.36
C GLU A 95 -41.41 -33.80 -9.62
N GLU A 96 -42.38 -34.71 -9.72
CA GLU A 96 -42.59 -35.56 -10.90
C GLU A 96 -43.00 -34.73 -12.12
N ALA A 97 -43.79 -33.67 -11.91
CA ALA A 97 -44.19 -32.77 -12.98
C ALA A 97 -42.99 -31.89 -13.43
N ASP A 98 -42.15 -31.46 -12.50
CA ASP A 98 -40.93 -30.71 -12.80
C ASP A 98 -39.96 -31.57 -13.64
N GLN A 99 -39.81 -32.85 -13.31
CA GLN A 99 -39.04 -33.79 -14.12
C GLN A 99 -39.62 -33.94 -15.53
N ALA A 100 -40.94 -34.12 -15.64
CA ALA A 100 -41.63 -34.24 -16.92
C ALA A 100 -41.55 -32.95 -17.76
N LEU A 101 -41.63 -31.79 -17.11
CA LEU A 101 -41.51 -30.49 -17.74
C LEU A 101 -40.09 -30.25 -18.28
N ALA A 102 -39.06 -30.68 -17.50
CA ALA A 102 -37.67 -30.62 -17.96
C ALA A 102 -37.46 -31.47 -19.22
N ASP A 103 -38.03 -32.67 -19.27
CA ASP A 103 -38.00 -33.53 -20.47
C ASP A 103 -38.73 -32.90 -21.66
N VAL A 104 -39.85 -32.21 -21.42
CA VAL A 104 -40.57 -31.46 -22.48
C VAL A 104 -39.66 -30.34 -23.04
N TYR A 105 -39.06 -29.53 -22.20
CA TYR A 105 -38.16 -28.47 -22.67
C TYR A 105 -36.95 -29.02 -23.39
N LYS A 106 -36.36 -30.11 -22.93
CA LYS A 106 -35.27 -30.83 -23.62
C LYS A 106 -35.72 -31.28 -25.02
N THR A 107 -36.89 -31.91 -25.14
CA THR A 107 -37.41 -32.34 -26.43
C THR A 107 -37.68 -31.18 -27.38
N LEU A 108 -38.25 -30.09 -26.87
CA LEU A 108 -38.47 -28.86 -27.66
C LEU A 108 -37.17 -28.21 -28.13
N CYS A 109 -36.17 -28.18 -27.27
CA CYS A 109 -34.82 -27.71 -27.63
C CYS A 109 -34.24 -28.54 -28.77
N LEU A 110 -34.28 -29.87 -28.67
CA LEU A 110 -33.78 -30.78 -29.72
C LEU A 110 -34.54 -30.63 -31.02
N LYS A 111 -35.88 -30.58 -31.02
CA LYS A 111 -36.67 -30.31 -32.23
C LYS A 111 -36.36 -28.96 -32.87
N ALA A 112 -36.11 -27.92 -32.05
CA ALA A 112 -35.71 -26.62 -32.58
C ALA A 112 -34.31 -26.67 -33.25
N LEU A 113 -33.37 -27.43 -32.72
CA LEU A 113 -32.06 -27.66 -33.30
C LEU A 113 -32.13 -28.41 -34.63
N GLU A 114 -32.95 -29.47 -34.72
CA GLU A 114 -33.22 -30.21 -35.97
C GLU A 114 -33.77 -29.29 -37.08
N GLN A 115 -34.48 -28.23 -36.69
CA GLN A 115 -35.04 -27.22 -37.60
C GLN A 115 -34.07 -26.05 -37.83
N ASN A 116 -32.79 -26.09 -37.34
CA ASN A 116 -31.82 -24.99 -37.38
C ASN A 116 -32.32 -23.71 -36.71
N LYS A 117 -33.28 -23.81 -35.76
CA LYS A 117 -33.80 -22.67 -35.00
C LYS A 117 -33.06 -22.50 -33.68
N GLN A 118 -31.78 -22.13 -33.73
CA GLN A 118 -30.90 -22.04 -32.55
C GLN A 118 -31.41 -21.08 -31.49
N ARG A 119 -32.00 -19.93 -31.91
CA ARG A 119 -32.59 -18.99 -30.96
C ARG A 119 -33.74 -19.56 -30.17
N LEU A 120 -34.64 -20.27 -30.82
CA LEU A 120 -35.75 -20.94 -30.20
C LEU A 120 -35.26 -22.07 -29.26
N ALA A 121 -34.24 -22.81 -29.65
CA ALA A 121 -33.59 -23.80 -28.80
C ALA A 121 -33.05 -23.18 -27.50
N LEU A 122 -32.40 -22.04 -27.58
CA LEU A 122 -31.91 -21.29 -26.41
C LEU A 122 -33.07 -20.79 -25.52
N ASP A 123 -34.19 -20.32 -26.12
CA ASP A 123 -35.36 -19.89 -25.36
C ASP A 123 -35.93 -21.03 -24.53
N TYR A 124 -35.97 -22.27 -25.06
CA TYR A 124 -36.37 -23.44 -24.31
C TYR A 124 -35.40 -23.84 -23.19
N VAL A 125 -34.12 -23.73 -23.44
CA VAL A 125 -33.06 -23.93 -22.40
C VAL A 125 -33.20 -22.91 -21.27
N ASN A 126 -33.39 -21.63 -21.60
CA ASN A 126 -33.59 -20.55 -20.63
C ASN A 126 -34.89 -20.75 -19.83
N ALA A 127 -35.99 -21.23 -20.50
CA ALA A 127 -37.20 -21.54 -19.81
C ALA A 127 -37.01 -22.70 -18.79
N ALA A 128 -36.33 -23.77 -19.19
CA ALA A 128 -36.02 -24.89 -18.30
C ALA A 128 -35.23 -24.44 -17.07
N LEU A 129 -34.13 -23.68 -17.29
CA LEU A 129 -33.25 -23.22 -16.18
C LEU A 129 -33.95 -22.23 -15.24
N ARG A 130 -34.86 -21.40 -15.76
CA ARG A 130 -35.63 -20.45 -14.95
C ARG A 130 -36.73 -21.10 -14.15
N GLU A 131 -37.46 -22.06 -14.75
CA GLU A 131 -38.66 -22.62 -14.18
C GLU A 131 -38.40 -23.84 -13.33
N ILE A 132 -37.31 -24.59 -13.63
CA ILE A 132 -36.94 -25.82 -12.95
C ILE A 132 -35.43 -25.84 -12.67
N PRO A 133 -34.92 -24.91 -11.86
CA PRO A 133 -33.46 -24.73 -11.65
C PRO A 133 -32.76 -25.93 -10.99
N ASP A 134 -33.51 -26.76 -10.25
CA ASP A 134 -33.00 -27.91 -9.51
C ASP A 134 -33.33 -29.27 -10.15
N SER A 135 -33.73 -29.26 -11.43
CA SER A 135 -33.98 -30.49 -12.19
C SER A 135 -32.72 -31.33 -12.39
N PRO A 136 -32.81 -32.68 -12.40
CA PRO A 136 -31.68 -33.54 -12.81
C PRO A 136 -31.12 -33.23 -14.21
N LEU A 137 -31.88 -32.56 -15.08
CA LEU A 137 -31.46 -32.12 -16.40
C LEU A 137 -30.77 -30.77 -16.40
N THR A 138 -30.74 -30.06 -15.27
CA THR A 138 -30.09 -28.73 -15.17
C THR A 138 -28.63 -28.73 -15.62
N PRO A 139 -27.77 -29.72 -15.29
CA PRO A 139 -26.38 -29.78 -15.80
C PRO A 139 -26.34 -29.87 -17.33
N GLU A 140 -27.22 -30.64 -17.96
CA GLU A 140 -27.30 -30.71 -19.42
C GLU A 140 -27.71 -29.35 -20.03
N MET A 141 -28.71 -28.71 -19.43
CA MET A 141 -29.25 -27.43 -19.90
C MET A 141 -28.18 -26.33 -19.77
N LEU A 142 -27.44 -26.24 -18.66
CA LEU A 142 -26.33 -25.34 -18.49
C LEU A 142 -25.26 -25.56 -19.54
N SER A 143 -24.83 -26.82 -19.77
CA SER A 143 -23.83 -27.15 -20.80
C SER A 143 -24.28 -26.75 -22.20
N ARG A 144 -25.57 -26.93 -22.53
CA ARG A 144 -26.15 -26.49 -23.80
C ARG A 144 -26.18 -24.96 -23.91
N ARG A 145 -26.57 -24.24 -22.86
CA ARG A 145 -26.57 -22.77 -22.82
C ARG A 145 -25.19 -22.21 -23.05
N ILE A 146 -24.16 -22.79 -22.42
CA ILE A 146 -22.76 -22.42 -22.67
C ILE A 146 -22.44 -22.52 -24.16
N GLY A 147 -22.78 -23.63 -24.83
CA GLY A 147 -22.56 -23.77 -26.27
C GLY A 147 -23.28 -22.69 -27.08
N PHE A 148 -24.56 -22.44 -26.81
CA PHE A 148 -25.32 -21.40 -27.51
C PHE A 148 -24.80 -19.99 -27.29
N THR A 149 -24.40 -19.64 -26.05
CA THR A 149 -23.87 -18.33 -25.74
C THR A 149 -22.51 -18.09 -26.39
N LEU A 150 -21.67 -19.11 -26.51
CA LEU A 150 -20.39 -18.99 -27.20
C LEU A 150 -20.51 -18.97 -28.72
N ASP A 151 -21.38 -19.83 -29.31
CA ASP A 151 -21.38 -20.06 -30.74
C ASP A 151 -22.37 -19.15 -31.50
N VAL A 152 -23.44 -18.68 -30.83
CA VAL A 152 -24.54 -17.93 -31.47
C VAL A 152 -24.56 -16.48 -31.04
N TYR A 153 -24.37 -16.21 -29.74
CA TYR A 153 -24.52 -14.87 -29.16
C TYR A 153 -23.20 -14.19 -28.83
N VAL A 154 -22.11 -14.96 -28.77
CA VAL A 154 -20.78 -14.49 -28.41
C VAL A 154 -20.77 -13.74 -27.05
N ASP A 155 -21.59 -14.24 -26.13
CA ASP A 155 -21.66 -13.72 -24.75
C ASP A 155 -20.75 -14.59 -23.84
N HIS A 156 -19.50 -14.17 -23.80
CA HIS A 156 -18.46 -14.88 -23.06
C HIS A 156 -18.68 -14.81 -21.55
N ASP A 157 -19.27 -13.75 -21.04
CA ASP A 157 -19.47 -13.57 -19.60
C ASP A 157 -20.61 -14.44 -19.11
N GLN A 158 -21.74 -14.51 -19.83
CA GLN A 158 -22.80 -15.45 -19.49
C GLN A 158 -22.33 -16.90 -19.57
N ALA A 159 -21.55 -17.25 -20.60
CA ALA A 159 -20.99 -18.62 -20.72
C ALA A 159 -20.09 -18.97 -19.53
N TRP A 160 -19.27 -18.01 -19.07
CA TRP A 160 -18.41 -18.18 -17.92
C TRP A 160 -19.20 -18.35 -16.62
N GLU A 161 -20.23 -17.55 -16.37
CA GLU A 161 -21.11 -17.67 -15.20
C GLU A 161 -21.81 -19.04 -15.17
N ASP A 162 -22.31 -19.48 -16.32
CA ASP A 162 -22.95 -20.80 -16.45
C ASP A 162 -21.98 -21.93 -16.15
N TYR A 163 -20.74 -21.82 -16.60
CA TYR A 163 -19.71 -22.80 -16.31
C TYR A 163 -19.36 -22.85 -14.82
N LYS A 164 -19.23 -21.70 -14.17
CA LYS A 164 -19.02 -21.64 -12.72
C LYS A 164 -20.15 -22.33 -11.97
N MET A 165 -21.41 -22.03 -12.34
CA MET A 165 -22.59 -22.66 -11.75
C MET A 165 -22.58 -24.18 -11.96
N LEU A 166 -22.26 -24.64 -13.16
CA LEU A 166 -22.18 -26.05 -13.48
C LEU A 166 -21.11 -26.78 -12.67
N TYR A 167 -19.92 -26.19 -12.58
CA TYR A 167 -18.78 -26.75 -11.83
C TYR A 167 -19.04 -26.78 -10.31
N ASP A 168 -19.53 -25.67 -9.76
CA ASP A 168 -19.70 -25.51 -8.31
C ASP A 168 -20.87 -26.32 -7.76
N ARG A 169 -22.03 -26.44 -8.50
CA ARG A 169 -23.21 -27.13 -8.04
C ARG A 169 -23.28 -28.61 -8.42
N TYR A 170 -22.62 -28.99 -9.51
CA TYR A 170 -22.71 -30.33 -10.08
C TYR A 170 -21.32 -30.94 -10.33
N PRO A 171 -20.50 -31.13 -9.30
CA PRO A 171 -19.13 -31.62 -9.43
C PRO A 171 -19.15 -33.07 -10.02
N ASN A 172 -18.13 -33.37 -10.84
CA ASN A 172 -17.95 -34.68 -11.50
C ASN A 172 -19.07 -35.07 -12.47
N ASN A 173 -19.85 -34.12 -12.94
CA ASN A 173 -20.89 -34.38 -13.94
C ASN A 173 -20.26 -34.46 -15.35
N SER A 174 -20.76 -35.40 -16.18
CA SER A 174 -20.25 -35.58 -17.55
C SER A 174 -20.42 -34.33 -18.43
N TYR A 175 -21.46 -33.54 -18.19
CA TYR A 175 -21.73 -32.30 -18.92
C TYR A 175 -20.73 -31.17 -18.57
N GLU A 176 -20.14 -31.23 -17.36
CA GLU A 176 -19.06 -30.31 -16.99
C GLU A 176 -17.84 -30.50 -17.91
N LEU A 177 -17.47 -31.74 -18.23
CA LEU A 177 -16.35 -32.01 -19.13
C LEU A 177 -16.58 -31.46 -20.54
N VAL A 178 -17.82 -31.51 -21.03
CA VAL A 178 -18.20 -30.94 -22.33
C VAL A 178 -18.12 -29.42 -22.26
N ALA A 179 -18.73 -28.83 -21.24
CA ALA A 179 -18.71 -27.39 -21.01
C ALA A 179 -17.29 -26.84 -20.85
N ARG A 180 -16.44 -27.54 -20.12
CA ARG A 180 -15.02 -27.18 -19.95
C ARG A 180 -14.28 -27.04 -21.29
N LYS A 181 -14.46 -28.01 -22.20
CA LYS A 181 -13.87 -27.93 -23.53
C LYS A 181 -14.33 -26.70 -24.32
N GLN A 182 -15.59 -26.31 -24.15
CA GLN A 182 -16.13 -25.11 -24.80
C GLN A 182 -15.58 -23.84 -24.17
N ILE A 183 -15.56 -23.77 -22.85
CA ILE A 183 -15.03 -22.61 -22.08
C ILE A 183 -13.54 -22.39 -22.32
N MET A 184 -12.74 -23.43 -22.49
CA MET A 184 -11.32 -23.30 -22.82
C MET A 184 -11.06 -22.47 -24.08
N ARG A 185 -12.05 -22.24 -24.93
CA ARG A 185 -11.93 -21.34 -26.11
C ARG A 185 -11.86 -19.87 -25.74
N ILE A 186 -12.44 -19.46 -24.62
CA ILE A 186 -12.46 -18.06 -24.16
C ILE A 186 -11.46 -17.76 -23.04
N VAL A 187 -10.92 -18.79 -22.40
CA VAL A 187 -9.94 -18.65 -21.31
C VAL A 187 -8.72 -17.82 -21.72
N PRO A 188 -8.11 -18.00 -22.92
CA PRO A 188 -6.97 -17.18 -23.33
C PRO A 188 -7.27 -15.68 -23.33
N ASN A 189 -8.48 -15.27 -23.72
CA ASN A 189 -8.88 -13.87 -23.70
C ASN A 189 -9.04 -13.33 -22.26
N LYS A 190 -9.57 -14.14 -21.34
CA LYS A 190 -9.68 -13.77 -19.92
C LYS A 190 -8.29 -13.69 -19.26
N VAL A 191 -7.41 -14.60 -19.58
CA VAL A 191 -6.00 -14.60 -19.14
C VAL A 191 -5.28 -13.35 -19.66
N GLU A 192 -5.43 -13.03 -20.92
CA GLU A 192 -4.83 -11.84 -21.52
C GLU A 192 -5.41 -10.54 -20.91
N TYR A 193 -6.71 -10.51 -20.65
CA TYR A 193 -7.34 -9.38 -19.97
C TYR A 193 -6.79 -9.19 -18.53
N ALA A 194 -6.60 -10.28 -17.79
CA ALA A 194 -5.94 -10.22 -16.49
C ALA A 194 -4.51 -9.65 -16.59
N ARG A 195 -3.75 -10.07 -17.61
CA ARG A 195 -2.40 -9.55 -17.89
C ARG A 195 -2.44 -8.05 -18.18
N GLN A 196 -3.35 -7.59 -19.01
CA GLN A 196 -3.51 -6.17 -19.31
C GLN A 196 -3.82 -5.35 -18.05
N LEU A 197 -4.69 -5.84 -17.17
CA LEU A 197 -5.02 -5.18 -15.92
C LEU A 197 -3.75 -4.96 -15.07
N TYR A 198 -3.01 -6.00 -14.73
CA TYR A 198 -1.84 -5.80 -13.88
C TYR A 198 -0.68 -5.09 -14.57
N SER A 199 -0.52 -5.20 -15.89
CA SER A 199 0.51 -4.47 -16.62
C SER A 199 0.24 -2.96 -16.70
N THR A 200 -1.01 -2.54 -16.51
CA THR A 200 -1.43 -1.12 -16.49
C THR A 200 -1.62 -0.58 -15.05
N GLY A 201 -1.21 -1.35 -14.03
CA GLY A 201 -1.25 -0.93 -12.64
C GLY A 201 -2.51 -1.32 -11.87
N TYR A 202 -3.50 -1.96 -12.52
CA TYR A 202 -4.70 -2.50 -11.86
C TYR A 202 -4.41 -3.89 -11.30
N TYR A 203 -3.46 -3.95 -10.35
CA TYR A 203 -2.96 -5.23 -9.81
C TYR A 203 -4.04 -6.04 -9.11
N ASN A 204 -4.86 -5.42 -8.29
CA ASN A 204 -5.89 -6.10 -7.51
C ASN A 204 -6.95 -6.73 -8.41
N GLU A 205 -7.41 -6.00 -9.43
CA GLU A 205 -8.40 -6.48 -10.41
C GLU A 205 -7.83 -7.64 -11.23
N GLY A 206 -6.58 -7.52 -11.66
CA GLY A 206 -5.88 -8.60 -12.35
C GLY A 206 -5.74 -9.85 -11.49
N LEU A 207 -5.34 -9.69 -10.22
CA LEU A 207 -5.22 -10.79 -9.25
C LEU A 207 -6.57 -11.46 -8.96
N VAL A 208 -7.64 -10.68 -8.76
CA VAL A 208 -9.00 -11.25 -8.55
C VAL A 208 -9.37 -12.16 -9.71
N LEU A 209 -9.14 -11.74 -10.95
CA LEU A 209 -9.44 -12.56 -12.12
C LEU A 209 -8.53 -13.80 -12.21
N LEU A 210 -7.25 -13.69 -11.90
CA LEU A 210 -6.32 -14.82 -11.88
C LEU A 210 -6.69 -15.85 -10.81
N PHE A 211 -7.08 -15.40 -9.61
CA PHE A 211 -7.56 -16.29 -8.56
C PHE A 211 -8.87 -16.96 -8.92
N GLU A 212 -9.79 -16.24 -9.57
CA GLU A 212 -11.02 -16.82 -10.09
C GLU A 212 -10.70 -17.90 -11.12
N LEU A 213 -9.86 -17.60 -12.12
CA LEU A 213 -9.45 -18.56 -13.14
C LEU A 213 -8.75 -19.80 -12.55
N GLY A 214 -7.90 -19.60 -11.55
CA GLY A 214 -7.17 -20.69 -10.86
C GLY A 214 -8.06 -21.62 -10.02
N ARG A 215 -9.26 -21.19 -9.67
CA ARG A 215 -10.25 -22.02 -8.96
C ARG A 215 -10.82 -23.15 -9.83
N TYR A 216 -10.83 -22.95 -11.14
CA TYR A 216 -11.43 -23.87 -12.10
C TYR A 216 -10.35 -24.60 -12.92
N PRO A 217 -10.56 -25.88 -13.30
CA PRO A 217 -9.57 -26.68 -14.03
C PRO A 217 -9.52 -26.33 -15.52
N VAL A 218 -9.50 -25.04 -15.85
CA VAL A 218 -9.50 -24.50 -17.22
C VAL A 218 -8.18 -23.82 -17.57
N VAL A 219 -7.35 -23.51 -16.57
CA VAL A 219 -6.01 -22.92 -16.74
C VAL A 219 -4.99 -23.86 -16.10
N ASN A 220 -3.83 -23.97 -16.72
CA ASN A 220 -2.70 -24.67 -16.10
C ASN A 220 -2.26 -23.93 -14.83
N THR A 221 -2.25 -24.64 -13.70
CA THR A 221 -1.96 -24.07 -12.38
C THR A 221 -0.57 -23.39 -12.34
N GLU A 222 0.43 -23.99 -12.96
CA GLU A 222 1.79 -23.43 -13.02
C GLU A 222 1.83 -22.10 -13.80
N VAL A 223 1.15 -22.06 -14.95
CA VAL A 223 1.04 -20.85 -15.76
C VAL A 223 0.29 -19.76 -14.99
N ASN A 224 -0.82 -20.12 -14.32
CA ASN A 224 -1.60 -19.18 -13.53
C ASN A 224 -0.80 -18.62 -12.34
N ASN A 225 -0.09 -19.48 -11.62
CA ASN A 225 0.75 -19.07 -10.50
C ASN A 225 1.88 -18.15 -10.95
N ARG A 226 2.49 -18.38 -12.11
CA ARG A 226 3.50 -17.47 -12.67
C ARG A 226 2.92 -16.08 -12.93
N MET A 227 1.71 -16.00 -13.48
CA MET A 227 1.04 -14.71 -13.72
C MET A 227 0.65 -13.99 -12.43
N ILE A 228 0.20 -14.74 -11.42
CA ILE A 228 -0.04 -14.19 -10.07
C ILE A 228 1.27 -13.63 -9.50
N SER A 229 2.37 -14.35 -9.64
CA SER A 229 3.70 -13.91 -9.24
C SER A 229 4.12 -12.63 -9.98
N GLU A 230 3.94 -12.55 -11.29
CA GLU A 230 4.22 -11.35 -12.10
C GLU A 230 3.39 -10.14 -11.63
N ALA A 231 2.11 -10.34 -11.33
CA ALA A 231 1.25 -9.27 -10.83
C ALA A 231 1.73 -8.74 -9.46
N TYR A 232 2.11 -9.64 -8.54
CA TYR A 232 2.66 -9.24 -7.24
C TYR A 232 4.05 -8.58 -7.37
N LEU A 233 4.89 -9.01 -8.32
CA LEU A 233 6.15 -8.32 -8.62
C LEU A 233 5.90 -6.89 -9.09
N GLY A 234 4.96 -6.69 -10.02
CA GLY A 234 4.59 -5.35 -10.49
C GLY A 234 4.07 -4.47 -9.35
N GLN A 235 3.25 -5.02 -8.47
CA GLN A 235 2.75 -4.32 -7.29
C GLN A 235 3.88 -3.95 -6.32
N ALA A 236 4.83 -4.85 -6.08
CA ALA A 236 6.02 -4.58 -5.26
C ALA A 236 6.86 -3.44 -5.82
N GLU A 237 7.11 -3.42 -7.14
CA GLU A 237 7.83 -2.33 -7.81
C GLU A 237 7.10 -0.98 -7.67
N SER A 238 5.78 -0.97 -7.77
CA SER A 238 4.98 0.24 -7.54
C SER A 238 5.14 0.80 -6.11
N PHE A 239 5.25 -0.08 -5.11
CA PHE A 239 5.53 0.34 -3.72
C PHE A 239 6.97 0.88 -3.56
N LEU A 240 7.94 0.38 -4.33
CA LEU A 240 9.28 0.98 -4.36
C LEU A 240 9.27 2.41 -4.88
N GLU A 241 8.50 2.70 -5.92
CA GLU A 241 8.36 4.05 -6.47
C GLU A 241 7.76 5.04 -5.45
N THR A 242 6.83 4.58 -4.61
CA THR A 242 6.24 5.38 -3.53
C THR A 242 7.06 5.36 -2.24
N GLN A 243 8.21 4.70 -2.24
CA GLN A 243 9.11 4.54 -1.08
C GLN A 243 8.49 3.78 0.09
N ASP A 244 7.47 2.97 -0.15
CA ASP A 244 6.91 2.05 0.84
C ASP A 244 7.64 0.69 0.80
N TYR A 245 8.84 0.70 1.37
CA TYR A 245 9.76 -0.44 1.29
C TYR A 245 9.25 -1.68 2.03
N MET A 246 8.43 -1.51 3.06
CA MET A 246 7.88 -2.65 3.82
C MET A 246 6.81 -3.40 3.02
N GLU A 247 5.91 -2.67 2.36
CA GLU A 247 4.93 -3.30 1.46
C GLU A 247 5.63 -3.89 0.24
N ALA A 248 6.64 -3.23 -0.31
CA ALA A 248 7.43 -3.80 -1.40
C ALA A 248 8.05 -5.17 -1.02
N ASP A 249 8.72 -5.27 0.15
CA ASP A 249 9.26 -6.54 0.67
C ASP A 249 8.17 -7.61 0.78
N ARG A 250 7.04 -7.25 1.37
CA ARG A 250 5.91 -8.16 1.54
C ARG A 250 5.43 -8.74 0.21
N PHE A 251 5.23 -7.91 -0.79
CA PHE A 251 4.73 -8.35 -2.10
C PHE A 251 5.79 -9.12 -2.89
N PHE A 252 7.08 -8.81 -2.77
CA PHE A 252 8.15 -9.63 -3.33
C PHE A 252 8.15 -11.05 -2.75
N ARG A 253 7.96 -11.20 -1.45
CA ARG A 253 7.86 -12.53 -0.80
C ARG A 253 6.62 -13.29 -1.21
N ILE A 254 5.49 -12.61 -1.39
CA ILE A 254 4.27 -13.24 -1.90
C ILE A 254 4.49 -13.73 -3.33
N ALA A 255 5.10 -12.93 -4.21
CA ALA A 255 5.41 -13.33 -5.57
C ALA A 255 6.24 -14.62 -5.61
N MET A 256 7.26 -14.73 -4.77
CA MET A 256 8.13 -15.91 -4.66
C MET A 256 7.38 -17.16 -4.17
N GLN A 257 6.30 -17.00 -3.36
CA GLN A 257 5.48 -18.14 -2.94
C GLN A 257 4.69 -18.76 -4.10
N TYR A 258 4.29 -17.95 -5.07
CA TYR A 258 3.58 -18.43 -6.28
C TYR A 258 4.50 -18.96 -7.35
N ASP A 259 5.69 -18.37 -7.51
CA ASP A 259 6.72 -18.85 -8.44
C ASP A 259 8.10 -18.89 -7.78
N PRO A 260 8.50 -20.02 -7.19
CA PRO A 260 9.84 -20.17 -6.60
C PRO A 260 11.01 -19.97 -7.57
N ALA A 261 10.78 -20.06 -8.88
CA ALA A 261 11.85 -19.89 -9.87
C ALA A 261 12.40 -18.45 -9.90
N ILE A 262 11.65 -17.47 -9.38
CA ILE A 262 12.08 -16.06 -9.31
C ILE A 262 12.91 -15.72 -8.06
N GLU A 263 13.25 -16.69 -7.20
CA GLU A 263 13.96 -16.47 -5.93
C GLU A 263 15.22 -15.61 -6.12
N ALA A 264 16.04 -15.90 -7.11
CA ALA A 264 17.25 -15.13 -7.38
C ALA A 264 16.96 -13.67 -7.80
N GLN A 265 15.88 -13.43 -8.51
CA GLN A 265 15.44 -12.10 -8.90
C GLN A 265 14.94 -11.33 -7.68
N VAL A 266 14.08 -11.94 -6.88
CA VAL A 266 13.52 -11.34 -5.67
C VAL A 266 14.63 -11.05 -4.65
N SER A 267 15.58 -11.97 -4.44
CA SER A 267 16.71 -11.76 -3.54
C SER A 267 17.50 -10.49 -3.88
N ARG A 268 17.77 -10.27 -5.17
CA ARG A 268 18.44 -9.03 -5.62
C ARG A 268 17.60 -7.79 -5.33
N ARG A 269 16.29 -7.87 -5.57
CA ARG A 269 15.38 -6.74 -5.26
C ARG A 269 15.30 -6.45 -3.77
N LEU A 270 15.31 -7.47 -2.92
CA LEU A 270 15.38 -7.30 -1.47
C LEU A 270 16.71 -6.69 -1.02
N GLU A 271 17.83 -7.03 -1.67
CA GLU A 271 19.10 -6.34 -1.44
C GLU A 271 19.04 -4.86 -1.82
N ASP A 272 18.42 -4.52 -2.96
CA ASP A 272 18.18 -3.15 -3.38
C ASP A 272 17.35 -2.40 -2.30
N VAL A 273 16.25 -2.99 -1.83
CA VAL A 273 15.39 -2.42 -0.78
C VAL A 273 16.16 -2.20 0.52
N ALA A 274 16.92 -3.21 0.98
CA ALA A 274 17.75 -3.08 2.18
C ALA A 274 18.80 -1.96 2.03
N SER A 275 19.40 -1.82 0.84
CA SER A 275 20.38 -0.76 0.56
C SER A 275 19.76 0.64 0.57
N LEU A 276 18.49 0.79 0.14
CA LEU A 276 17.76 2.07 0.23
C LEU A 276 17.55 2.51 1.68
N TYR A 277 17.27 1.59 2.59
CA TYR A 277 17.21 1.90 4.02
C TYR A 277 18.56 2.38 4.56
N ILE A 278 19.67 1.75 4.13
CA ILE A 278 21.03 2.18 4.54
C ILE A 278 21.30 3.58 3.98
N LYS A 279 21.03 3.84 2.72
CA LYS A 279 21.20 5.15 2.10
C LYS A 279 20.43 6.24 2.86
N ARG A 280 19.20 5.97 3.23
CA ARG A 280 18.40 6.90 4.03
C ARG A 280 18.99 7.12 5.41
N GLY A 281 19.48 6.07 6.04
CA GLY A 281 20.22 6.16 7.30
C GLY A 281 21.49 7.00 7.16
N ASP A 282 22.24 6.87 6.08
CA ASP A 282 23.45 7.67 5.80
C ASP A 282 23.14 9.16 5.61
N GLU A 283 22.02 9.50 4.96
CA GLU A 283 21.56 10.88 4.84
C GLU A 283 21.26 11.51 6.21
N LEU A 284 20.63 10.75 7.10
CA LEU A 284 20.33 11.17 8.46
C LEU A 284 21.60 11.26 9.32
N LEU A 285 22.52 10.31 9.16
CA LEU A 285 23.83 10.33 9.82
C LEU A 285 24.62 11.59 9.43
N ALA A 286 24.61 11.99 8.17
CA ALA A 286 25.24 13.21 7.72
C ALA A 286 24.65 14.49 8.37
N ARG A 287 23.38 14.46 8.74
CA ARG A 287 22.68 15.51 9.51
C ARG A 287 22.86 15.38 11.02
N LYS A 288 23.62 14.39 11.47
CA LYS A 288 23.83 14.04 12.90
C LYS A 288 22.53 13.60 13.63
N GLU A 289 21.53 13.12 12.88
CA GLU A 289 20.26 12.58 13.39
C GLU A 289 20.45 11.09 13.75
N PHE A 290 21.27 10.80 14.73
CA PHE A 290 21.81 9.46 15.01
C PHE A 290 20.75 8.41 15.31
N ASP A 291 19.74 8.74 16.09
CA ASP A 291 18.73 7.76 16.51
C ASP A 291 17.80 7.40 15.34
N GLN A 292 17.48 8.36 14.47
CA GLN A 292 16.75 8.11 13.25
C GLN A 292 17.58 7.30 12.25
N ALA A 293 18.86 7.64 12.08
CA ALA A 293 19.79 6.87 11.23
C ALA A 293 19.86 5.40 11.69
N LEU A 294 20.02 5.17 13.01
CA LEU A 294 20.04 3.82 13.58
C LEU A 294 18.72 3.06 13.32
N ALA A 295 17.58 3.73 13.44
CA ALA A 295 16.28 3.13 13.15
C ALA A 295 16.20 2.67 11.68
N PHE A 296 16.67 3.48 10.74
CA PHE A 296 16.72 3.10 9.33
C PHE A 296 17.69 1.94 9.05
N TYR A 297 18.87 1.92 9.66
CA TYR A 297 19.80 0.79 9.52
C TYR A 297 19.19 -0.50 10.09
N ARG A 298 18.42 -0.44 11.18
CA ARG A 298 17.74 -1.61 11.75
C ARG A 298 16.64 -2.15 10.82
N LYS A 299 15.90 -1.29 10.15
CA LYS A 299 14.88 -1.69 9.18
C LYS A 299 15.45 -2.55 8.03
N SER A 300 16.73 -2.38 7.68
CA SER A 300 17.35 -3.25 6.67
C SER A 300 17.50 -4.71 7.14
N PHE A 301 17.55 -4.96 8.46
CA PHE A 301 17.53 -6.33 9.00
C PHE A 301 16.15 -6.99 8.95
N ASP A 302 15.07 -6.20 8.93
CA ASP A 302 13.72 -6.71 8.74
C ASP A 302 13.56 -7.27 7.32
N ILE A 303 14.30 -6.69 6.36
CA ILE A 303 14.33 -7.15 4.97
C ILE A 303 15.28 -8.34 4.80
N ILE A 304 16.54 -8.17 5.23
CA ILE A 304 17.58 -9.22 5.15
C ILE A 304 18.22 -9.41 6.53
N PRO A 305 17.90 -10.49 7.22
CA PRO A 305 18.54 -10.82 8.50
C PRO A 305 20.07 -10.88 8.36
N ASN A 306 20.79 -10.28 9.33
CA ASN A 306 22.26 -10.23 9.36
C ASN A 306 22.90 -9.55 8.14
N TYR A 307 22.26 -8.50 7.62
CA TYR A 307 22.77 -7.76 6.45
C TYR A 307 24.08 -7.05 6.79
N THR A 308 25.20 -7.56 6.29
CA THR A 308 26.56 -7.09 6.59
C THR A 308 26.77 -5.60 6.34
N ALA A 309 26.11 -5.02 5.33
CA ALA A 309 26.22 -3.59 5.04
C ALA A 309 25.57 -2.75 6.16
N ALA A 310 24.46 -3.21 6.74
CA ALA A 310 23.82 -2.54 7.88
C ALA A 310 24.66 -2.65 9.14
N GLU A 311 25.27 -3.81 9.40
CA GLU A 311 26.21 -3.96 10.53
C GLU A 311 27.37 -2.96 10.44
N LYS A 312 27.97 -2.83 9.27
CA LYS A 312 29.05 -1.85 9.02
C LYS A 312 28.56 -0.42 9.21
N ALA A 313 27.36 -0.09 8.74
CA ALA A 313 26.78 1.23 8.90
C ALA A 313 26.51 1.57 10.37
N ILE A 314 25.98 0.63 11.15
CA ILE A 314 25.77 0.78 12.59
C ILE A 314 27.09 0.90 13.34
N ALA A 315 28.09 0.10 12.99
CA ALA A 315 29.45 0.21 13.59
C ALA A 315 30.05 1.60 13.33
N ARG A 316 29.93 2.13 12.09
CA ARG A 316 30.36 3.46 11.73
C ARG A 316 29.63 4.54 12.52
N LEU A 317 28.32 4.44 12.66
CA LEU A 317 27.52 5.36 13.47
C LEU A 317 27.98 5.37 14.92
N ASN A 318 28.18 4.21 15.52
CA ASN A 318 28.65 4.08 16.91
C ASN A 318 30.05 4.68 17.09
N THR A 319 30.94 4.48 16.12
CA THR A 319 32.27 5.09 16.12
C THR A 319 32.18 6.61 16.08
N ILE A 320 31.33 7.19 15.22
CA ILE A 320 31.13 8.64 15.13
C ILE A 320 30.58 9.19 16.46
N LYS A 321 29.56 8.53 17.05
CA LYS A 321 29.01 8.92 18.38
C LYS A 321 30.09 8.89 19.47
N ALA A 322 30.90 7.84 19.51
CA ALA A 322 31.98 7.71 20.47
C ALA A 322 33.06 8.80 20.29
N ASN A 323 33.41 9.10 19.04
CA ASN A 323 34.36 10.18 18.73
C ASN A 323 33.85 11.56 19.16
N ILE A 324 32.56 11.85 18.98
CA ILE A 324 31.93 13.11 19.43
C ILE A 324 32.00 13.23 20.96
N ILE A 325 31.64 12.17 21.69
CA ILE A 325 31.72 12.15 23.14
C ILE A 325 33.17 12.37 23.60
N ARG A 326 34.11 11.67 22.99
CA ARG A 326 35.53 11.80 23.33
C ARG A 326 36.09 13.19 23.01
N ALA A 327 35.65 13.79 21.91
CA ALA A 327 36.03 15.16 21.55
C ALA A 327 35.53 16.16 22.60
N GLU A 328 34.32 16.01 23.12
CA GLU A 328 33.78 16.87 24.17
C GLU A 328 34.51 16.71 25.49
N GLU A 329 34.88 15.47 25.88
CA GLU A 329 35.74 15.23 27.05
C GLU A 329 37.10 15.92 26.92
N LEU A 330 37.75 15.85 25.75
CA LEU A 330 39.02 16.53 25.46
C LEU A 330 38.86 18.03 25.47
N ASN A 331 37.74 18.57 24.97
CA ASN A 331 37.45 20.00 25.06
C ASN A 331 37.36 20.46 26.51
N GLN A 332 36.67 19.74 27.38
CA GLN A 332 36.57 20.06 28.82
C GLN A 332 37.93 20.01 29.52
N GLN A 333 38.78 19.05 29.15
CA GLN A 333 40.14 18.95 29.67
C GLN A 333 40.98 20.13 29.18
N ALA A 334 40.84 20.52 27.90
CA ALA A 334 41.53 21.66 27.31
C ALA A 334 41.14 22.97 28.01
N GLU A 335 39.84 23.19 28.30
CA GLU A 335 39.37 24.35 29.02
C GLU A 335 39.96 24.46 30.44
N LYS A 336 40.06 23.32 31.15
CA LYS A 336 40.73 23.29 32.46
C LYS A 336 42.21 23.63 32.34
N ALA A 337 42.92 23.13 31.33
CA ALA A 337 44.33 23.44 31.07
C ALA A 337 44.50 24.91 30.70
N GLU A 338 43.62 25.49 29.87
CA GLU A 338 43.59 26.92 29.51
C GLU A 338 43.42 27.80 30.76
N LEU A 339 42.46 27.50 31.62
CA LEU A 339 42.22 28.21 32.88
C LEU A 339 43.47 28.15 33.79
N GLY A 340 44.21 27.03 33.78
CA GLY A 340 45.42 26.81 34.49
C GLY A 340 46.67 27.46 33.87
N GLY A 341 46.54 28.21 32.73
CA GLY A 341 47.64 28.82 32.01
C GLY A 341 48.55 27.86 31.25
N LYS A 342 48.14 26.58 31.14
CA LYS A 342 48.89 25.53 30.43
C LYS A 342 48.52 25.51 28.93
N TYR A 343 48.83 26.61 28.23
CA TYR A 343 48.35 26.85 26.83
C TYR A 343 48.85 25.80 25.83
N SER A 344 50.05 25.24 26.00
CA SER A 344 50.57 24.20 25.11
C SER A 344 49.78 22.90 25.26
N GLU A 345 49.43 22.50 26.53
CA GLU A 345 48.59 21.35 26.82
C GLU A 345 47.17 21.55 26.28
N ALA A 346 46.56 22.71 26.53
CA ALA A 346 45.25 23.08 26.02
C ALA A 346 45.18 23.03 24.48
N GLN A 347 46.19 23.56 23.79
CA GLN A 347 46.30 23.51 22.34
C GLN A 347 46.29 22.08 21.80
N SER A 348 47.11 21.23 22.41
CA SER A 348 47.19 19.81 22.01
C SER A 348 45.83 19.11 22.17
N LEU A 349 45.12 19.33 23.28
CA LEU A 349 43.83 18.75 23.58
C LEU A 349 42.73 19.27 22.63
N TYR A 350 42.68 20.57 22.32
CA TYR A 350 41.80 21.15 21.32
C TYR A 350 42.04 20.59 19.91
N ARG A 351 43.29 20.36 19.52
CA ARG A 351 43.63 19.71 18.25
C ARG A 351 43.16 18.24 18.21
N GLN A 352 43.34 17.52 19.30
CA GLN A 352 42.84 16.15 19.39
C GLN A 352 41.30 16.09 19.32
N ALA A 353 40.61 17.02 19.99
CA ALA A 353 39.16 17.14 19.91
C ALA A 353 38.68 17.42 18.47
N TYR A 354 39.38 18.33 17.77
CA TYR A 354 39.10 18.66 16.36
C TYR A 354 39.32 17.48 15.42
N ASN A 355 40.31 16.64 15.68
CA ASN A 355 40.58 15.47 14.85
C ASN A 355 39.48 14.39 15.00
N LEU A 356 38.80 14.35 16.14
CA LEU A 356 37.70 13.42 16.42
C LEU A 356 36.33 13.96 15.94
N ASP A 357 36.08 15.27 16.16
CA ASP A 357 34.88 15.97 15.71
C ASP A 357 35.30 17.35 15.17
N ALA A 358 35.28 17.49 13.87
CA ALA A 358 35.80 18.66 13.14
C ALA A 358 34.98 19.96 13.37
N LYS A 359 34.60 20.25 14.62
CA LYS A 359 33.93 21.50 14.98
C LYS A 359 34.90 22.67 14.82
N ALA A 360 34.44 23.72 14.10
CA ALA A 360 35.20 24.93 13.91
C ALA A 360 35.64 25.58 15.24
N GLU A 361 34.84 25.41 16.30
CA GLU A 361 35.16 25.92 17.64
C GLU A 361 36.45 25.36 18.17
N TYR A 362 36.67 24.03 18.11
CA TYR A 362 37.93 23.42 18.58
C TYR A 362 39.15 23.92 17.82
N ARG A 363 39.04 24.07 16.50
CA ARG A 363 40.09 24.63 15.67
C ARG A 363 40.43 26.07 16.07
N ASN A 364 39.40 26.89 16.30
CA ASN A 364 39.57 28.30 16.67
C ASN A 364 40.19 28.42 18.07
N LYS A 365 39.73 27.62 19.04
CA LYS A 365 40.34 27.57 20.39
C LYS A 365 41.82 27.13 20.32
N ALA A 366 42.14 26.09 19.52
CA ALA A 366 43.54 25.67 19.31
C ALA A 366 44.40 26.79 18.70
N ALA A 367 43.87 27.58 17.78
CA ALA A 367 44.58 28.75 17.22
C ALA A 367 44.77 29.86 18.26
N GLN A 368 43.75 30.11 19.10
CA GLN A 368 43.88 31.06 20.21
C GLN A 368 44.94 30.62 21.20
N MET A 369 45.00 29.32 21.54
CA MET A 369 46.08 28.81 22.42
C MET A 369 47.47 29.02 21.81
N GLN A 370 47.63 28.87 20.48
CA GLN A 370 48.88 29.20 19.80
C GLN A 370 49.26 30.68 20.03
N ASN A 371 48.29 31.60 19.87
CA ASN A 371 48.49 33.00 20.13
C ASN A 371 48.89 33.28 21.60
N MET A 372 48.28 32.56 22.56
CA MET A 372 48.58 32.69 24.00
C MET A 372 49.99 32.20 24.32
N ILE A 373 50.46 31.11 23.70
CA ILE A 373 51.84 30.63 23.83
C ILE A 373 52.82 31.73 23.35
N GLU A 374 52.59 32.30 22.17
CA GLU A 374 53.43 33.36 21.62
C GLU A 374 53.38 34.64 22.47
N ALA A 375 52.18 35.01 22.94
CA ALA A 375 51.98 36.17 23.83
C ALA A 375 52.64 35.99 25.18
N THR A 376 52.76 34.79 25.70
CA THR A 376 53.48 34.53 26.97
C THR A 376 55.00 34.58 26.78
N ASN A 377 55.47 34.03 25.67
CA ASN A 377 56.91 33.95 25.42
C ASN A 377 57.54 35.31 25.03
N ASN A 378 56.90 36.09 24.15
CA ASN A 378 57.40 37.38 23.70
C ASN A 378 56.26 38.32 23.31
N PRO A 379 55.55 38.88 24.30
CA PRO A 379 54.31 39.63 24.06
C PRO A 379 54.49 40.90 23.23
N THR A 380 55.57 41.64 23.43
CA THR A 380 55.84 42.89 22.70
C THR A 380 56.08 42.62 21.20
N GLU A 381 56.91 41.64 20.89
CA GLU A 381 57.22 41.30 19.51
C GLU A 381 56.00 40.70 18.82
N PHE A 382 55.18 39.94 19.59
CA PHE A 382 53.91 39.41 19.04
C PHE A 382 52.92 40.53 18.75
N ALA A 383 52.77 41.52 19.65
CA ALA A 383 51.96 42.73 19.40
C ALA A 383 52.42 43.50 18.17
N ARG A 384 53.72 43.65 18.03
CA ARG A 384 54.38 44.33 16.89
C ARG A 384 54.06 43.59 15.60
N ARG A 385 54.15 42.28 15.58
CA ARG A 385 53.83 41.47 14.40
C ARG A 385 52.36 41.61 14.02
N ILE A 386 51.40 41.56 14.97
CA ILE A 386 49.99 41.77 14.70
C ILE A 386 49.72 43.12 14.04
N ILE A 387 50.33 44.20 14.53
CA ILE A 387 50.22 45.53 13.93
C ILE A 387 50.79 45.56 12.51
N ASN A 388 51.98 44.97 12.31
CA ASN A 388 52.67 44.98 11.01
C ASN A 388 51.88 44.16 9.95
N GLU A 389 51.25 43.11 10.35
CA GLU A 389 50.47 42.19 9.45
C GLU A 389 49.04 42.67 9.19
N TYR A 390 48.55 43.67 9.94
CA TYR A 390 47.17 44.14 9.80
C TYR A 390 46.86 44.58 8.38
N ARG A 391 45.92 43.86 7.73
CA ARG A 391 45.52 44.10 6.34
C ARG A 391 46.68 44.30 5.38
N GLY A 392 47.68 43.42 5.46
CA GLY A 392 48.89 43.52 4.58
C GLY A 392 49.79 44.72 4.87
N GLY A 393 49.84 45.18 6.11
CA GLY A 393 50.64 46.26 6.54
C GLY A 393 49.99 47.65 6.40
N LEU A 394 48.70 47.71 6.29
CA LEU A 394 47.92 48.94 6.06
C LEU A 394 48.23 50.03 7.06
N LEU A 395 48.36 49.71 8.36
CA LEU A 395 48.64 50.74 9.38
C LEU A 395 49.96 51.38 9.16
N ASN A 396 51.02 50.64 8.89
CA ASN A 396 52.31 51.17 8.57
C ASN A 396 52.31 52.04 7.30
N GLN A 397 51.64 51.57 6.26
CA GLN A 397 51.51 52.31 5.00
C GLN A 397 50.78 53.65 5.23
N ARG A 398 49.68 53.65 5.98
CA ARG A 398 48.90 54.87 6.29
C ARG A 398 49.69 55.85 7.17
N ILE A 399 50.46 55.38 8.16
CA ILE A 399 51.35 56.23 8.97
C ILE A 399 52.40 56.87 8.09
N GLN A 400 53.04 56.12 7.20
CA GLN A 400 54.06 56.69 6.28
C GLN A 400 53.43 57.69 5.29
N GLN A 401 52.18 57.45 4.83
CA GLN A 401 51.43 58.42 4.02
C GLN A 401 51.22 59.73 4.80
N GLN A 402 50.75 59.63 6.05
CA GLN A 402 50.57 60.81 6.92
C GLN A 402 51.87 61.56 7.18
N LYS A 403 52.92 60.82 7.45
CA LYS A 403 54.30 61.43 7.55
C LYS A 403 54.67 62.14 6.28
N GLY A 404 54.39 61.57 5.12
CA GLY A 404 54.65 62.22 3.83
C GLY A 404 53.84 63.48 3.59
N VAL A 405 52.58 63.53 4.09
CA VAL A 405 51.80 64.79 4.06
C VAL A 405 52.42 65.88 4.94
N LEU A 406 52.80 65.53 6.18
CA LEU A 406 53.40 66.45 7.11
C LEU A 406 54.75 66.99 6.60
N LEU A 407 55.53 66.21 5.87
CA LEU A 407 56.83 66.67 5.22
C LEU A 407 56.65 67.70 4.10
N ARG A 408 55.44 67.90 3.58
CA ARG A 408 55.12 68.91 2.58
C ARG A 408 54.96 70.33 3.19
N THR A 409 54.55 70.36 4.49
CA THR A 409 54.24 71.58 5.22
C THR A 409 55.25 71.92 6.29
N ASN A 410 56.18 71.05 6.66
CA ASN A 410 57.17 71.19 7.69
C ASN A 410 58.57 70.77 7.14
N ASN A 411 59.64 71.35 7.69
CA ASN A 411 60.99 70.92 7.34
C ASN A 411 61.25 69.49 7.83
N ARG A 412 62.01 68.71 7.04
CA ARG A 412 62.30 67.31 7.34
C ARG A 412 62.98 67.11 8.71
N ASN A 413 63.77 68.01 9.14
CA ASN A 413 64.49 67.97 10.43
C ASN A 413 63.59 68.29 11.66
N GLU A 414 62.40 68.82 11.42
CA GLU A 414 61.46 69.27 12.45
C GLU A 414 60.44 68.20 12.79
N ILE A 415 60.27 67.15 11.93
CA ILE A 415 59.35 66.03 12.20
C ILE A 415 60.11 64.93 12.91
N ARG A 416 59.70 64.65 14.14
CA ARG A 416 60.18 63.50 14.91
C ARG A 416 59.16 62.35 14.89
N ASP A 417 59.69 61.15 14.62
CA ASP A 417 58.98 59.92 14.53
C ASP A 417 59.29 59.06 15.76
N SER A 418 58.31 58.73 16.60
CA SER A 418 58.55 57.95 17.83
C SER A 418 58.82 56.46 17.56
N GLY A 419 58.53 56.01 16.32
CA GLY A 419 58.37 54.55 16.08
C GLY A 419 57.29 53.95 16.89
N TRP A 420 57.11 52.63 16.70
CA TRP A 420 56.13 51.87 17.47
C TRP A 420 56.51 51.65 18.91
N LYS A 421 55.67 52.07 19.84
CA LYS A 421 55.77 51.82 21.27
C LYS A 421 54.66 50.86 21.69
N PHE A 422 54.96 49.85 22.52
CA PHE A 422 54.03 48.88 23.01
C PHE A 422 54.04 48.95 24.54
N LEU A 423 52.88 49.18 25.13
CA LEU A 423 52.64 49.24 26.57
C LEU A 423 51.61 48.19 26.99
N ILE A 424 51.75 47.65 28.19
CA ILE A 424 50.75 46.78 28.75
C ILE A 424 49.48 47.59 29.02
N SER A 425 48.37 47.17 28.45
CA SER A 425 47.04 47.79 28.66
C SER A 425 46.32 47.11 29.84
N SER A 426 45.21 47.69 30.29
CA SER A 426 44.35 47.11 31.29
C SER A 426 43.76 45.79 30.80
N GLY A 427 44.19 44.66 31.37
CA GLY A 427 43.69 43.31 31.05
C GLY A 427 44.78 42.38 30.54
N GLN A 428 44.64 41.11 30.85
CA GLN A 428 45.57 40.08 30.45
C GLN A 428 45.65 39.96 28.92
N PHE A 429 46.85 39.93 28.38
CA PHE A 429 47.12 39.83 26.95
C PHE A 429 46.59 40.99 26.07
N LYS A 430 46.40 42.17 26.67
CA LYS A 430 46.04 43.38 25.94
C LYS A 430 47.19 44.36 25.99
N TYR A 431 47.59 44.86 24.82
CA TYR A 431 48.65 45.83 24.64
C TYR A 431 48.13 47.10 23.97
N GLU A 432 48.63 48.24 24.37
CA GLU A 432 48.47 49.47 23.67
C GLU A 432 49.64 49.63 22.69
N ALA A 433 49.36 49.75 21.41
CA ALA A 433 50.33 50.07 20.36
C ALA A 433 50.14 51.54 20.03
N ARG A 434 51.18 52.29 20.22
CA ARG A 434 51.20 53.73 20.02
C ARG A 434 52.29 54.11 19.00
N TYR A 435 51.94 55.07 18.17
CA TYR A 435 52.84 55.70 17.22
C TYR A 435 52.65 57.22 17.22
N ASP A 436 53.68 58.00 17.46
CA ASP A 436 53.62 59.48 17.50
C ASP A 436 54.34 60.08 16.36
N LEU A 437 53.71 61.03 15.65
CA LEU A 437 54.35 61.98 14.74
C LEU A 437 54.30 63.35 15.37
N ILE A 438 55.50 63.92 15.66
CA ILE A 438 55.68 65.14 16.41
C ILE A 438 56.20 66.22 15.44
N THR A 439 55.46 67.30 15.30
CA THR A 439 55.84 68.50 14.57
C THR A 439 56.13 69.63 15.58
N PRO A 440 56.75 70.79 15.17
CA PRO A 440 56.95 71.90 16.08
C PRO A 440 55.70 72.46 16.71
N THR A 441 54.57 72.35 16.04
CA THR A 441 53.27 72.92 16.45
C THR A 441 52.29 71.93 17.01
N GLU A 442 52.41 70.62 16.71
CA GLU A 442 51.41 69.63 17.08
C GLU A 442 52.01 68.21 17.17
N THR A 443 51.40 67.40 17.98
CA THR A 443 51.71 65.95 18.07
C THR A 443 50.48 65.09 17.71
N PHE A 444 50.66 64.29 16.69
CA PHE A 444 49.61 63.31 16.26
C PHE A 444 49.82 61.96 16.95
N PHE A 445 48.88 61.58 17.80
CA PHE A 445 48.95 60.34 18.55
C PHE A 445 48.09 59.28 17.86
N TYR A 446 48.70 58.24 17.39
CA TYR A 446 48.03 57.06 16.84
C TYR A 446 48.06 55.93 17.88
N VAL A 447 46.93 55.51 18.39
CA VAL A 447 46.88 54.58 19.51
C VAL A 447 45.79 53.47 19.25
N TRP A 448 46.22 52.27 19.39
CA TRP A 448 45.36 51.10 19.24
C TRP A 448 45.50 50.14 20.43
N GLN A 449 44.42 49.45 20.80
CA GLN A 449 44.50 48.32 21.69
C GLN A 449 44.70 47.07 20.82
N VAL A 450 45.65 46.23 21.14
CA VAL A 450 45.97 44.96 20.49
C VAL A 450 45.61 43.85 21.46
N ASN A 451 44.59 43.05 21.13
CA ASN A 451 44.27 41.83 21.84
C ASN A 451 45.10 40.70 21.26
N LEU A 452 46.06 40.20 22.04
CA LEU A 452 46.99 39.17 21.60
C LEU A 452 46.30 37.79 21.43
N ARG A 453 45.26 37.52 22.22
CA ARG A 453 44.54 36.26 22.16
C ARG A 453 43.84 36.08 20.83
N ASP A 454 43.11 37.10 20.41
CA ASP A 454 42.22 37.04 19.25
C ASP A 454 42.82 37.72 18.00
N ARG A 455 44.00 38.34 18.14
CA ARG A 455 44.70 39.14 17.13
C ARG A 455 43.85 40.29 16.61
N ILE A 456 43.06 40.89 17.49
CA ILE A 456 42.15 42.00 17.17
C ILE A 456 42.83 43.31 17.50
N ILE A 457 42.77 44.28 16.59
CA ILE A 457 43.22 45.64 16.76
C ILE A 457 41.98 46.54 16.85
N THR A 458 41.91 47.33 17.94
CA THR A 458 40.81 48.28 18.17
C THR A 458 41.38 49.70 18.30
N PRO A 459 40.95 50.70 17.53
CA PRO A 459 41.43 52.08 17.66
C PRO A 459 40.95 52.65 18.99
N LEU A 460 41.85 53.37 19.68
CA LEU A 460 41.55 54.02 20.95
C LEU A 460 41.24 55.53 20.80
N ASN A 461 41.46 56.09 19.62
CA ASN A 461 41.09 57.49 19.33
C ASN A 461 40.60 57.63 17.87
N LYS A 462 39.97 58.75 17.56
CA LYS A 462 39.39 59.03 16.24
C LYS A 462 40.41 59.06 15.10
N ILE A 463 41.67 59.57 15.40
CA ILE A 463 42.75 59.64 14.40
C ILE A 463 43.19 58.23 13.99
N SER A 464 43.28 57.30 14.97
CA SER A 464 43.64 55.90 14.73
C SER A 464 42.51 55.16 13.98
N GLU A 465 41.26 55.46 14.28
CA GLU A 465 40.10 54.91 13.55
C GLU A 465 40.15 55.28 12.07
N ASN A 466 40.43 56.52 11.78
CA ASN A 466 40.54 57.03 10.40
C ASN A 466 41.65 56.31 9.59
N LEU A 467 42.74 55.88 10.23
CA LEU A 467 43.78 55.10 9.56
C LEU A 467 43.44 53.67 9.26
N MET A 468 42.37 53.15 9.90
CA MET A 468 41.89 51.76 9.70
C MET A 468 40.84 51.65 8.58
N ARG A 469 40.28 52.77 8.17
CA ARG A 469 39.32 52.89 7.05
C ARG A 469 40.07 52.98 5.72
#